data_3d80588d345d9020bd9d9c31082c900c
#
_entry.id   3d80588d345d9020bd9d9c31082c900c
#
_cell.length_a   1.000
_cell.length_b   1.000
_cell.length_c   1.000
_cell.angle_alpha   90.00
_cell.angle_beta   90.00
_cell.angle_gamma   90.00
#
_symmetry.space_group_name_H-M   'P 1'
#
loop_
_entity.id
_entity.type
_entity.pdbx_description
1 polymer ?
#
loop_
_entity_poly.entity_id
_entity_poly.type
_entity_poly.pdbx_seq_one_letter_code
_entity_poly.pdbx_strand_id
1 'polypeptide(L)'
;MRVSFPAPCRAPAGAEAGGAAKADAVCINTIRTLVMDAVQKANSGHPGAAMSMAPVAYTLWQDVMAYDPADPLWPNRDRFVLSIGHASMLL
;
A
#
# COMPACT_ATOMS: atom_id res chain seq x y z
N MET A 1 -8.44 -7.77 -30.28
CA MET A 1 -8.72 -6.63 -29.41
C MET A 1 -7.65 -6.61 -28.31
N ARG A 2 -6.67 -5.70 -28.39
CA ARG A 2 -5.66 -5.56 -27.32
C ARG A 2 -6.32 -4.77 -26.21
N VAL A 3 -6.54 -5.40 -25.08
CA VAL A 3 -6.92 -4.69 -23.85
C VAL A 3 -5.67 -3.96 -23.37
N SER A 4 -5.66 -2.65 -23.53
CA SER A 4 -4.61 -1.81 -22.95
C SER A 4 -4.90 -1.69 -21.45
N PHE A 5 -4.06 -2.29 -20.64
CA PHE A 5 -4.13 -2.12 -19.20
C PHE A 5 -3.61 -0.72 -18.85
N PRO A 6 -4.29 0.06 -17.99
CA PRO A 6 -3.69 1.25 -17.43
C PRO A 6 -2.40 0.85 -16.72
N ALA A 7 -1.35 1.62 -16.97
CA ALA A 7 -0.09 1.40 -16.27
C ALA A 7 -0.34 1.52 -14.75
N PRO A 8 0.27 0.66 -13.92
CA PRO A 8 0.23 0.86 -12.48
C PRO A 8 0.65 2.29 -12.17
N CYS A 9 0.09 2.87 -11.10
CA CYS A 9 0.33 4.25 -10.69
C CYS A 9 1.81 4.39 -10.29
N ARG A 10 2.68 4.48 -11.29
CA ARG A 10 4.13 4.59 -11.14
C ARG A 10 4.49 6.06 -11.09
N ALA A 11 5.33 6.42 -10.14
CA ALA A 11 5.97 7.72 -10.13
C ALA A 11 6.63 8.01 -11.50
N PRO A 12 6.60 9.27 -11.99
CA PRO A 12 7.13 9.61 -13.30
C PRO A 12 8.59 9.16 -13.41
N ALA A 13 8.90 8.49 -14.52
CA ALA A 13 10.26 8.09 -14.87
C ALA A 13 11.12 9.36 -14.97
N GLY A 14 12.02 9.57 -14.03
CA GLY A 14 12.89 10.76 -13.95
C GLY A 14 13.32 11.15 -12.53
N ALA A 15 12.72 10.55 -11.49
CA ALA A 15 13.24 10.71 -10.13
C ALA A 15 14.57 9.94 -10.03
N GLU A 16 15.63 10.62 -9.65
CA GLU A 16 16.91 9.96 -9.35
C GLU A 16 16.70 8.80 -8.38
N ALA A 17 17.35 7.65 -8.60
CA ALA A 17 17.12 6.43 -7.81
C ALA A 17 17.23 6.66 -6.29
N GLY A 18 18.07 7.60 -5.86
CA GLY A 18 18.20 8.01 -4.46
C GLY A 18 17.00 8.81 -3.91
N GLY A 19 16.29 9.53 -4.77
CA GLY A 19 15.08 10.28 -4.39
C GLY A 19 13.88 9.36 -4.21
N ALA A 20 13.71 8.41 -5.11
CA ALA A 20 12.64 7.41 -5.04
C ALA A 20 12.75 6.55 -3.76
N ALA A 21 13.94 6.01 -3.48
CA ALA A 21 14.17 5.20 -2.28
C ALA A 21 13.89 5.98 -0.97
N LYS A 22 14.17 7.28 -0.94
CA LYS A 22 13.81 8.14 0.21
C LYS A 22 12.30 8.32 0.33
N ALA A 23 11.60 8.53 -0.77
CA ALA A 23 10.14 8.66 -0.80
C ALA A 23 9.47 7.37 -0.32
N ASP A 24 9.92 6.22 -0.81
CA ASP A 24 9.41 4.91 -0.38
C ASP A 24 9.58 4.70 1.12
N ALA A 25 10.76 5.01 1.66
CA ALA A 25 11.02 4.90 3.08
C ALA A 25 10.10 5.81 3.92
N VAL A 26 9.83 7.03 3.45
CA VAL A 26 8.90 7.95 4.12
C VAL A 26 7.49 7.39 4.09
N CYS A 27 7.01 6.91 2.95
CA CYS A 27 5.69 6.32 2.82
C CYS A 27 5.51 5.10 3.73
N ILE A 28 6.45 4.17 3.71
CA ILE A 28 6.42 2.96 4.55
C ILE A 28 6.42 3.34 6.04
N ASN A 29 7.26 4.30 6.45
CA ASN A 29 7.30 4.73 7.84
C ASN A 29 6.04 5.50 8.24
N THR A 30 5.42 6.24 7.33
CA THR A 30 4.12 6.87 7.56
C THR A 30 3.04 5.83 7.83
N ILE A 31 2.98 4.77 7.04
CA ILE A 31 2.06 3.65 7.29
C ILE A 31 2.30 3.05 8.68
N ARG A 32 3.55 2.81 9.06
CA ARG A 32 3.90 2.27 10.38
C ARG A 32 3.47 3.17 11.53
N THR A 33 3.69 4.48 11.41
CA THR A 33 3.27 5.43 12.45
C THR A 33 1.76 5.54 12.57
N LEU A 34 1.05 5.56 11.45
CA LEU A 34 -0.42 5.55 11.44
C LEU A 34 -1.00 4.28 12.09
N VAL A 35 -0.38 3.12 11.86
CA VAL A 35 -0.76 1.88 12.54
C VAL A 35 -0.57 2.00 14.05
N MET A 36 0.57 2.53 14.51
CA MET A 36 0.81 2.74 15.94
C MET A 36 -0.23 3.65 16.57
N ASP A 37 -0.51 4.79 15.92
CA ASP A 37 -1.49 5.76 16.39
C ASP A 37 -2.90 5.16 16.45
N ALA A 38 -3.28 4.39 15.43
CA ALA A 38 -4.59 3.75 15.38
C ALA A 38 -4.77 2.70 16.49
N VAL A 39 -3.77 1.85 16.71
CA VAL A 39 -3.79 0.85 17.77
C VAL A 39 -3.80 1.52 19.16
N GLN A 40 -3.00 2.58 19.34
CA GLN A 40 -3.00 3.35 20.59
C GLN A 40 -4.35 4.02 20.84
N LYS A 41 -4.96 4.61 19.82
CA LYS A 41 -6.26 5.24 19.93
C LYS A 41 -7.37 4.24 20.27
N ALA A 42 -7.30 3.04 19.70
CA ALA A 42 -8.23 1.96 20.00
C ALA A 42 -8.02 1.35 21.40
N ASN A 43 -6.87 1.62 22.02
CA ASN A 43 -6.44 1.03 23.29
C ASN A 43 -6.54 -0.50 23.30
N SER A 44 -6.37 -1.11 22.14
CA SER A 44 -6.49 -2.56 21.93
C SER A 44 -5.83 -2.93 20.61
N GLY A 45 -5.25 -4.13 20.56
CA GLY A 45 -4.67 -4.70 19.34
C GLY A 45 -3.14 -4.84 19.39
N HIS A 46 -2.62 -5.47 18.35
CA HIS A 46 -1.20 -5.77 18.20
C HIS A 46 -0.64 -5.00 16.99
N PRO A 47 0.25 -4.03 17.17
CA PRO A 47 0.78 -3.26 16.04
C PRO A 47 1.80 -4.04 15.20
N GLY A 48 2.41 -5.09 15.76
CA GLY A 48 3.57 -5.76 15.17
C GLY A 48 3.35 -6.29 13.76
N ALA A 49 2.29 -7.06 13.54
CA ALA A 49 2.00 -7.63 12.21
C ALA A 49 1.71 -6.54 11.17
N ALA A 50 0.89 -5.55 11.52
CA ALA A 50 0.56 -4.46 10.61
C ALA A 50 1.80 -3.61 10.26
N MET A 51 2.66 -3.31 11.25
CA MET A 51 3.89 -2.56 11.02
C MET A 51 4.91 -3.35 10.19
N SER A 52 5.07 -4.65 10.44
CA SER A 52 6.03 -5.48 9.69
C SER A 52 5.61 -5.70 8.25
N MET A 53 4.30 -5.71 7.97
CA MET A 53 3.75 -5.88 6.63
C MET A 53 3.64 -4.56 5.85
N ALA A 54 3.93 -3.41 6.45
CA ALA A 54 3.84 -2.12 5.77
C ALA A 54 4.66 -2.05 4.47
N PRO A 55 5.93 -2.53 4.40
CA PRO A 55 6.67 -2.55 3.14
C PRO A 55 6.02 -3.45 2.09
N VAL A 56 5.46 -4.59 2.50
CA VAL A 56 4.80 -5.53 1.59
C VAL A 56 3.54 -4.88 0.99
N ALA A 57 2.68 -4.30 1.84
CA ALA A 57 1.50 -3.60 1.37
C ALA A 57 1.87 -2.44 0.43
N TYR A 58 2.83 -1.61 0.81
CA TYR A 58 3.30 -0.52 -0.02
C TYR A 58 3.74 -1.01 -1.41
N THR A 59 4.59 -2.02 -1.50
CA THR A 59 5.06 -2.59 -2.76
C THR A 59 3.91 -3.18 -3.59
N LEU A 60 2.96 -3.88 -2.95
CA LEU A 60 1.80 -4.41 -3.66
C LEU A 60 1.00 -3.32 -4.36
N TRP A 61 0.70 -2.22 -3.67
CA TRP A 61 -0.07 -1.10 -4.23
C TRP A 61 0.71 -0.27 -5.24
N GLN A 62 2.03 -0.11 -5.07
CA GLN A 62 2.83 0.72 -5.95
C GLN A 62 3.29 0.00 -7.22
N ASP A 63 3.65 -1.28 -7.11
CA ASP A 63 4.39 -1.94 -8.19
C ASP A 63 3.69 -3.18 -8.77
N VAL A 64 2.77 -3.80 -8.04
CA VAL A 64 2.26 -5.13 -8.38
C VAL A 64 0.80 -5.11 -8.79
N MET A 65 -0.07 -4.48 -8.00
CA MET A 65 -1.51 -4.54 -8.21
C MET A 65 -1.97 -3.62 -9.34
N ALA A 66 -2.81 -4.16 -10.21
CA ALA A 66 -3.52 -3.39 -11.23
C ALA A 66 -4.85 -2.88 -10.65
N TYR A 67 -4.95 -1.58 -10.43
CA TYR A 67 -6.16 -0.92 -9.95
C TYR A 67 -6.23 0.52 -10.47
N ASP A 68 -7.42 1.08 -10.48
CA ASP A 68 -7.65 2.47 -10.85
C ASP A 68 -8.39 3.19 -9.72
N PRO A 69 -7.75 4.16 -9.03
CA PRO A 69 -8.40 4.92 -7.96
C PRO A 69 -9.60 5.74 -8.44
N ALA A 70 -9.64 6.12 -9.74
CA ALA A 70 -10.75 6.85 -10.33
C ALA A 70 -11.95 5.94 -10.68
N ASP A 71 -11.70 4.64 -10.89
CA ASP A 71 -12.72 3.62 -11.11
C ASP A 71 -12.53 2.42 -10.17
N PRO A 72 -12.86 2.56 -8.89
CA PRO A 72 -12.64 1.52 -7.90
C PRO A 72 -13.50 0.26 -8.13
N LEU A 73 -14.48 0.32 -9.03
CA LEU A 73 -15.34 -0.81 -9.38
C LEU A 73 -14.91 -1.49 -10.68
N TRP A 74 -13.84 -1.05 -11.30
CA TRP A 74 -13.33 -1.63 -12.54
C TRP A 74 -13.30 -3.18 -12.46
N PRO A 75 -14.01 -3.89 -13.35
CA PRO A 75 -14.20 -5.35 -13.23
C PRO A 75 -12.91 -6.15 -13.26
N ASN A 76 -11.92 -5.67 -14.00
CA ASN A 76 -10.64 -6.36 -14.22
C ASN A 76 -9.53 -5.92 -13.26
N ARG A 77 -9.88 -5.19 -12.20
CA ARG A 77 -8.92 -4.80 -11.16
C ARG A 77 -8.47 -5.97 -10.31
N ASP A 78 -7.27 -5.91 -9.78
CA ASP A 78 -6.84 -6.81 -8.72
C ASP A 78 -7.61 -6.54 -7.42
N ARG A 79 -7.80 -7.60 -6.66
CA ARG A 79 -8.53 -7.54 -5.39
C ARG A 79 -7.64 -8.03 -4.27
N PHE A 80 -7.43 -7.16 -3.30
CA PHE A 80 -6.69 -7.51 -2.11
C PHE A 80 -7.62 -8.10 -1.05
N VAL A 81 -7.22 -9.24 -0.48
CA VAL A 81 -7.93 -9.88 0.63
C VAL A 81 -6.98 -10.06 1.81
N LEU A 82 -7.27 -9.37 2.91
CA LEU A 82 -6.51 -9.50 4.14
C LEU A 82 -7.07 -10.64 4.98
N SER A 83 -6.35 -11.76 5.08
CA SER A 83 -6.75 -12.91 5.91
C SER A 83 -6.37 -12.74 7.39
N ILE A 84 -5.37 -11.90 7.67
CA ILE A 84 -4.92 -11.59 9.03
C ILE A 84 -5.79 -10.48 9.63
N GLY A 85 -6.93 -10.83 10.22
CA GLY A 85 -7.88 -9.84 10.74
C GLY A 85 -7.30 -8.87 11.76
N HIS A 86 -6.38 -9.33 12.62
CA HIS A 86 -5.73 -8.46 13.62
C HIS A 86 -4.71 -7.46 13.03
N ALA A 87 -4.39 -7.58 11.74
CA ALA A 87 -3.57 -6.61 11.02
C ALA A 87 -4.41 -5.59 10.22
N SER A 88 -5.71 -5.50 10.44
CA SER A 88 -6.64 -4.63 9.69
C SER A 88 -6.25 -3.14 9.71
N MET A 89 -5.54 -2.69 10.73
CA MET A 89 -5.03 -1.31 10.79
C MET A 89 -3.99 -0.99 9.70
N LEU A 90 -3.50 -1.98 8.98
CA LEU A 90 -2.62 -1.81 7.83
C LEU A 90 -3.36 -1.17 6.63
N LEU A 91 -4.64 -1.43 6.48
CA LEU A 91 -5.50 -0.96 5.39
C LEU A 91 -6.27 0.30 5.76
#